data_a1636f829b01452fc2c1d89e5ee7b685
#
_entry.id   a1636f829b01452fc2c1d89e5ee7b685
#
_cell.length_a   1.000
_cell.length_b   1.000
_cell.length_c   1.000
_cell.angle_alpha   90.00
_cell.angle_beta   90.00
_cell.angle_gamma   90.00
#
_symmetry.space_group_name_H-M   'P 1'
#
loop_
_entity.id
_entity.type
_entity.pdbx_description
1 polymer ?
#
loop_
_entity_poly.entity_id
_entity_poly.type
_entity_poly.pdbx_seq_one_letter_code
_entity_poly.pdbx_strand_id
1 'polypeptide(L)'
;MYVVIQIFRRYKIFKALEQREPISYKVASLIEEAIRKKKIKLDEKLPSEFELCKQFGVSRTAIREALKILMAKGLVSIAKGKGVYVKKFSPENIIEPLHTYLQLESEDDYTLDVLEARMIIEPSITAYAAMYRTKEDLKNLESDVEELRKCIGDAKAHAKFDVKFHLDIAAASQNPIMLLILTPIQRLMPNIKSKILISVKDAHEAAVVWHQKILDAIEEGNAEKAFKMMEGHLKIAKEHTEKMLKSDKPKK
;
A
#
# COMPACT_ATOMS: atom_id res chain seq x y z
N MET A 1 40.30 -33.11 15.81
CA MET A 1 39.42 -33.81 14.84
C MET A 1 38.25 -34.56 15.47
N TYR A 2 38.22 -34.78 16.79
CA TYR A 2 37.12 -35.50 17.49
C TYR A 2 35.98 -34.62 17.99
N VAL A 3 36.16 -33.33 18.15
CA VAL A 3 35.13 -32.40 18.68
C VAL A 3 34.13 -31.96 17.60
N VAL A 4 34.54 -31.93 16.33
CA VAL A 4 33.67 -31.48 15.21
C VAL A 4 32.61 -32.56 14.86
N ILE A 5 32.89 -33.84 15.12
CA ILE A 5 31.99 -34.95 14.79
C ILE A 5 30.83 -35.06 15.78
N GLN A 6 30.93 -34.53 17.02
CA GLN A 6 29.84 -34.56 18.00
C GLN A 6 28.77 -33.47 17.78
N ILE A 7 29.10 -32.38 17.11
CA ILE A 7 28.14 -31.29 16.84
C ILE A 7 27.12 -31.70 15.76
N PHE A 8 27.55 -32.50 14.77
CA PHE A 8 26.65 -32.97 13.70
C PHE A 8 25.68 -34.09 14.12
N ARG A 9 25.86 -34.73 15.29
CA ARG A 9 24.94 -35.76 15.79
C ARG A 9 23.69 -35.21 16.49
N ARG A 10 23.59 -33.93 16.73
CA ARG A 10 22.45 -33.29 17.43
C ARG A 10 21.32 -32.81 16.53
N TYR A 11 21.52 -32.73 15.24
CA TYR A 11 20.47 -32.40 14.29
C TYR A 11 20.03 -33.66 13.58
N LYS A 12 19.00 -34.36 14.14
CA LYS A 12 18.22 -35.28 13.33
C LYS A 12 17.64 -34.46 12.17
N ILE A 13 18.11 -34.72 10.95
CA ILE A 13 17.46 -34.25 9.75
C ILE A 13 16.07 -34.88 9.79
N PHE A 14 15.06 -34.06 10.02
CA PHE A 14 13.66 -34.48 10.07
C PHE A 14 13.32 -35.11 8.72
N LYS A 15 12.80 -36.34 8.72
CA LYS A 15 12.17 -36.90 7.52
C LYS A 15 10.99 -36.00 7.19
N ALA A 16 10.86 -35.63 5.90
CA ALA A 16 9.68 -34.93 5.41
C ALA A 16 8.43 -35.72 5.81
N LEU A 17 7.57 -35.10 6.61
CA LEU A 17 6.23 -35.63 6.84
C LEU A 17 5.47 -35.49 5.52
N GLU A 18 4.74 -36.51 5.11
CA GLU A 18 3.68 -36.33 4.08
C GLU A 18 2.73 -35.26 4.61
N GLN A 19 2.80 -34.08 4.01
CA GLN A 19 1.98 -32.94 4.46
C GLN A 19 0.53 -33.17 4.02
N ARG A 20 -0.26 -33.77 4.89
CA ARG A 20 -1.72 -33.56 4.84
C ARG A 20 -1.96 -32.13 5.32
N GLU A 21 -2.67 -31.35 4.52
CA GLU A 21 -3.05 -29.98 4.87
C GLU A 21 -3.67 -29.96 6.30
N PRO A 22 -3.15 -29.10 7.21
CA PRO A 22 -3.63 -29.06 8.57
C PRO A 22 -5.14 -28.79 8.62
N ILE A 23 -5.86 -29.45 9.52
CA ILE A 23 -7.32 -29.30 9.70
C ILE A 23 -7.71 -27.83 9.91
N SER A 24 -6.88 -27.06 10.60
CA SER A 24 -7.09 -25.62 10.81
C SER A 24 -7.16 -24.83 9.51
N TYR A 25 -6.34 -25.15 8.51
CA TYR A 25 -6.40 -24.51 7.19
C TYR A 25 -7.69 -24.85 6.44
N LYS A 26 -8.13 -26.10 6.50
CA LYS A 26 -9.40 -26.52 5.89
C LYS A 26 -10.59 -25.80 6.53
N VAL A 27 -10.63 -25.72 7.86
CA VAL A 27 -11.67 -24.98 8.58
C VAL A 27 -11.65 -23.50 8.21
N ALA A 28 -10.46 -22.88 8.21
CA ALA A 28 -10.31 -21.48 7.82
C ALA A 28 -10.82 -21.23 6.38
N SER A 29 -10.46 -22.11 5.43
CA SER A 29 -10.91 -22.02 4.04
C SER A 29 -12.43 -22.14 3.90
N LEU A 30 -13.07 -23.05 4.66
CA LEU A 30 -14.53 -23.19 4.62
C LEU A 30 -15.26 -21.97 5.19
N ILE A 31 -14.75 -21.38 6.28
CA ILE A 31 -15.31 -20.15 6.84
C ILE A 31 -15.09 -18.98 5.88
N GLU A 32 -13.90 -18.83 5.30
CA GLU A 32 -13.58 -17.82 4.29
C GLU A 32 -14.53 -17.92 3.09
N GLU A 33 -14.77 -19.14 2.59
CA GLU A 33 -15.72 -19.38 1.51
C GLU A 33 -17.16 -18.98 1.89
N ALA A 34 -17.59 -19.26 3.12
CA ALA A 34 -18.89 -18.86 3.61
C ALA A 34 -19.04 -17.32 3.68
N ILE A 35 -17.97 -16.61 4.11
CA ILE A 35 -17.92 -15.14 4.10
C ILE A 35 -17.98 -14.63 2.67
N ARG A 36 -17.14 -15.15 1.77
CA ARG A 36 -17.09 -14.76 0.36
C ARG A 36 -18.42 -14.96 -0.37
N LYS A 37 -19.11 -16.07 -0.08
CA LYS A 37 -20.45 -16.36 -0.63
C LYS A 37 -21.56 -15.60 0.09
N LYS A 38 -21.23 -14.67 1.01
CA LYS A 38 -22.19 -13.87 1.80
C LYS A 38 -23.17 -14.71 2.62
N LYS A 39 -22.84 -15.99 2.91
CA LYS A 39 -23.62 -16.83 3.83
C LYS A 39 -23.49 -16.33 5.27
N ILE A 40 -22.37 -15.69 5.59
CA ILE A 40 -22.13 -14.97 6.85
C ILE A 40 -21.92 -13.51 6.45
N LYS A 41 -22.69 -12.60 7.04
CA LYS A 41 -22.69 -11.17 6.67
C LYS A 41 -21.54 -10.42 7.34
N LEU A 42 -21.24 -9.25 6.81
CA LEU A 42 -20.32 -8.31 7.47
C LEU A 42 -20.88 -7.91 8.83
N ASP A 43 -19.99 -7.76 9.81
CA ASP A 43 -20.27 -7.45 11.21
C ASP A 43 -21.08 -8.54 11.94
N GLU A 44 -21.36 -9.66 11.27
CA GLU A 44 -22.03 -10.80 11.89
C GLU A 44 -21.06 -11.55 12.82
N LYS A 45 -21.59 -11.97 13.97
CA LYS A 45 -20.85 -12.76 14.94
C LYS A 45 -20.74 -14.19 14.44
N LEU A 46 -19.51 -14.74 14.40
CA LEU A 46 -19.33 -16.17 14.17
C LEU A 46 -19.86 -16.99 15.35
N PRO A 47 -20.27 -18.24 15.11
CA PRO A 47 -20.58 -19.18 16.19
C PRO A 47 -19.41 -19.27 17.17
N SER A 48 -19.70 -19.57 18.42
CA SER A 48 -18.67 -19.76 19.46
C SER A 48 -17.68 -20.87 19.10
N GLU A 49 -16.47 -20.82 19.68
CA GLU A 49 -15.47 -21.89 19.47
C GLU A 49 -16.06 -23.27 19.73
N PHE A 50 -16.93 -23.38 20.74
CA PHE A 50 -17.60 -24.65 21.10
C PHE A 50 -18.57 -25.12 20.02
N GLU A 51 -19.39 -24.20 19.50
CA GLU A 51 -20.32 -24.49 18.39
C GLU A 51 -19.58 -24.87 17.11
N LEU A 52 -18.51 -24.13 16.79
CA LEU A 52 -17.65 -24.45 15.64
C LEU A 52 -16.98 -25.81 15.77
N CYS A 53 -16.52 -26.19 16.99
CA CYS A 53 -16.02 -27.54 17.25
C CYS A 53 -17.06 -28.62 16.96
N LYS A 54 -18.31 -28.41 17.36
CA LYS A 54 -19.39 -29.33 17.07
C LYS A 54 -19.74 -29.40 15.58
N GLN A 55 -19.83 -28.27 14.92
CA GLN A 55 -20.20 -28.18 13.49
C GLN A 55 -19.15 -28.85 12.60
N PHE A 56 -17.86 -28.60 12.86
CA PHE A 56 -16.77 -29.14 12.04
C PHE A 56 -16.26 -30.51 12.52
N GLY A 57 -16.66 -30.99 13.72
CA GLY A 57 -16.17 -32.24 14.28
C GLY A 57 -14.66 -32.22 14.59
N VAL A 58 -14.12 -31.05 15.01
CA VAL A 58 -12.68 -30.86 15.22
C VAL A 58 -12.37 -30.33 16.64
N SER A 59 -11.09 -30.40 17.03
CA SER A 59 -10.64 -29.92 18.33
C SER A 59 -10.72 -28.41 18.48
N ARG A 60 -10.80 -27.90 19.73
CA ARG A 60 -10.72 -26.48 20.04
C ARG A 60 -9.43 -25.83 19.52
N THR A 61 -8.30 -26.54 19.58
CA THR A 61 -7.02 -26.07 19.07
C THR A 61 -7.10 -25.82 17.57
N ALA A 62 -7.71 -26.74 16.79
CA ALA A 62 -7.88 -26.56 15.35
C ALA A 62 -8.75 -25.33 15.01
N ILE A 63 -9.85 -25.12 15.76
CA ILE A 63 -10.70 -23.92 15.59
C ILE A 63 -9.93 -22.65 15.93
N ARG A 64 -9.20 -22.61 17.04
CA ARG A 64 -8.41 -21.42 17.42
C ARG A 64 -7.35 -21.07 16.38
N GLU A 65 -6.64 -22.05 15.86
CA GLU A 65 -5.68 -21.82 14.79
C GLU A 65 -6.37 -21.36 13.50
N ALA A 66 -7.52 -21.93 13.14
CA ALA A 66 -8.30 -21.46 12.00
C ALA A 66 -8.75 -19.99 12.16
N LEU A 67 -9.21 -19.60 13.35
CA LEU A 67 -9.59 -18.22 13.63
C LEU A 67 -8.39 -17.27 13.59
N LYS A 68 -7.21 -17.70 14.06
CA LYS A 68 -5.97 -16.90 13.91
C LYS A 68 -5.59 -16.69 12.44
N ILE A 69 -5.71 -17.72 11.60
CA ILE A 69 -5.48 -17.61 10.16
C ILE A 69 -6.44 -16.58 9.54
N LEU A 70 -7.73 -16.66 9.89
CA LEU A 70 -8.73 -15.71 9.38
C LEU A 70 -8.48 -14.28 9.88
N MET A 71 -8.00 -14.11 11.12
CA MET A 71 -7.58 -12.81 11.65
C MET A 71 -6.37 -12.26 10.91
N ALA A 72 -5.35 -13.09 10.68
CA ALA A 72 -4.17 -12.70 9.92
C ALA A 72 -4.53 -12.26 8.48
N LYS A 73 -5.55 -12.91 7.88
CA LYS A 73 -6.12 -12.50 6.59
C LYS A 73 -7.00 -11.25 6.67
N GLY A 74 -7.28 -10.71 7.87
CA GLY A 74 -8.15 -9.55 8.06
C GLY A 74 -9.64 -9.81 7.81
N LEU A 75 -10.07 -11.07 7.77
CA LEU A 75 -11.46 -11.46 7.51
C LEU A 75 -12.33 -11.45 8.76
N VAL A 76 -11.73 -11.58 9.93
CA VAL A 76 -12.43 -11.55 11.21
C VAL A 76 -11.66 -10.73 12.24
N SER A 77 -12.37 -10.29 13.29
CA SER A 77 -11.79 -9.62 14.45
C SER A 77 -12.32 -10.22 15.74
N ILE A 78 -11.51 -10.23 16.80
CA ILE A 78 -11.93 -10.65 18.14
C ILE A 78 -12.35 -9.42 18.94
N ALA A 79 -13.59 -9.39 19.40
CA ALA A 79 -14.03 -8.45 20.43
C ALA A 79 -13.89 -9.15 21.79
N LYS A 80 -12.97 -8.66 22.64
CA LYS A 80 -12.68 -9.26 23.95
C LYS A 80 -13.95 -9.48 24.77
N GLY A 81 -14.23 -10.72 25.17
CA GLY A 81 -15.42 -11.10 25.92
C GLY A 81 -16.73 -11.18 25.10
N LYS A 82 -16.74 -10.72 23.84
CA LYS A 82 -17.94 -10.68 22.99
C LYS A 82 -17.95 -11.71 21.87
N GLY A 83 -16.78 -12.20 21.46
CA GLY A 83 -16.62 -13.22 20.43
C GLY A 83 -15.88 -12.75 19.18
N VAL A 84 -16.03 -13.51 18.09
CA VAL A 84 -15.37 -13.27 16.80
C VAL A 84 -16.42 -12.75 15.82
N TYR A 85 -16.08 -11.69 15.08
CA TYR A 85 -16.99 -11.01 14.14
C TYR A 85 -16.35 -10.98 12.77
N VAL A 86 -17.16 -11.14 11.72
CA VAL A 86 -16.73 -10.93 10.33
C VAL A 86 -16.39 -9.47 10.13
N LYS A 87 -15.20 -9.19 9.61
CA LYS A 87 -14.72 -7.82 9.34
C LYS A 87 -14.85 -7.49 7.86
N LYS A 88 -15.18 -6.26 7.55
CA LYS A 88 -15.05 -5.75 6.18
C LYS A 88 -13.58 -5.82 5.80
N PHE A 89 -13.26 -6.58 4.76
CA PHE A 89 -11.91 -6.59 4.21
C PHE A 89 -11.57 -5.18 3.71
N SER A 90 -10.50 -4.62 4.22
CA SER A 90 -10.04 -3.28 3.88
C SER A 90 -8.77 -3.36 3.03
N PRO A 91 -8.58 -2.45 2.07
CA PRO A 91 -7.32 -2.34 1.34
C PRO A 91 -6.09 -2.23 2.24
N GLU A 92 -6.19 -1.65 3.43
CA GLU A 92 -5.12 -1.56 4.43
C GLU A 92 -4.56 -2.92 4.82
N ASN A 93 -5.36 -3.96 4.76
CA ASN A 93 -4.92 -5.34 5.04
C ASN A 93 -3.85 -5.83 4.03
N ILE A 94 -3.76 -5.18 2.87
CA ILE A 94 -2.76 -5.45 1.82
C ILE A 94 -1.68 -4.36 1.83
N ILE A 95 -2.11 -3.11 1.94
CA ILE A 95 -1.24 -1.93 1.83
C ILE A 95 -0.20 -1.91 2.95
N GLU A 96 -0.59 -2.13 4.22
CA GLU A 96 0.33 -2.09 5.36
C GLU A 96 1.44 -3.17 5.29
N PRO A 97 1.13 -4.47 5.05
CA PRO A 97 2.17 -5.47 4.86
C PRO A 97 3.09 -5.17 3.68
N LEU A 98 2.53 -4.70 2.55
CA LEU A 98 3.33 -4.35 1.37
C LEU A 98 4.23 -3.14 1.64
N HIS A 99 3.71 -2.10 2.29
CA HIS A 99 4.51 -0.94 2.69
C HIS A 99 5.65 -1.34 3.63
N THR A 100 5.36 -2.18 4.65
CA THR A 100 6.39 -2.71 5.57
C THR A 100 7.44 -3.51 4.81
N TYR A 101 7.03 -4.38 3.87
CA TYR A 101 7.96 -5.13 3.04
C TYR A 101 8.89 -4.20 2.25
N LEU A 102 8.33 -3.20 1.55
CA LEU A 102 9.11 -2.23 0.80
C LEU A 102 10.08 -1.44 1.68
N GLN A 103 9.72 -1.14 2.93
CA GLN A 103 10.63 -0.48 3.87
C GLN A 103 11.77 -1.38 4.36
N LEU A 104 11.51 -2.67 4.57
CA LEU A 104 12.51 -3.62 5.08
C LEU A 104 13.51 -4.08 4.01
N GLU A 105 13.06 -4.26 2.76
CA GLU A 105 13.91 -4.65 1.64
C GLU A 105 14.81 -3.50 1.13
N SER A 106 14.52 -2.28 1.53
CA SER A 106 15.28 -1.10 1.13
C SER A 106 16.47 -0.85 2.06
N GLU A 107 17.46 -1.76 2.08
CA GLU A 107 18.73 -1.57 2.79
C GLU A 107 19.57 -0.44 2.17
N ASP A 108 19.42 -0.20 0.86
CA ASP A 108 20.03 0.89 0.10
C ASP A 108 18.99 1.95 -0.30
N ASP A 109 19.42 3.11 -0.75
CA ASP A 109 18.57 4.24 -1.12
C ASP A 109 17.62 3.90 -2.29
N TYR A 110 16.45 3.34 -1.96
CA TYR A 110 15.38 2.97 -2.90
C TYR A 110 14.67 4.18 -3.53
N THR A 111 15.16 5.37 -3.27
CA THR A 111 14.54 6.63 -3.73
C THR A 111 14.38 6.66 -5.26
N LEU A 112 15.38 6.20 -5.99
CA LEU A 112 15.32 6.14 -7.46
C LEU A 112 14.38 5.03 -7.95
N ASP A 113 14.37 3.86 -7.31
CA ASP A 113 13.50 2.74 -7.69
C ASP A 113 12.02 3.08 -7.52
N VAL A 114 11.69 3.75 -6.40
CA VAL A 114 10.33 4.28 -6.16
C VAL A 114 9.93 5.26 -7.25
N LEU A 115 10.85 6.16 -7.61
CA LEU A 115 10.60 7.16 -8.66
C LEU A 115 10.43 6.52 -10.03
N GLU A 116 11.24 5.52 -10.37
CA GLU A 116 11.12 4.77 -11.64
C GLU A 116 9.79 4.02 -11.73
N ALA A 117 9.38 3.37 -10.64
CA ALA A 117 8.05 2.74 -10.56
C ALA A 117 6.93 3.75 -10.81
N ARG A 118 7.01 4.94 -10.20
CA ARG A 118 6.06 6.04 -10.40
C ARG A 118 6.04 6.51 -11.87
N MET A 119 7.20 6.68 -12.48
CA MET A 119 7.33 7.11 -13.89
C MET A 119 6.69 6.12 -14.87
N ILE A 120 6.65 4.83 -14.53
CA ILE A 120 5.99 3.80 -15.36
C ILE A 120 4.48 3.80 -15.15
N ILE A 121 4.02 3.97 -13.91
CA ILE A 121 2.63 3.71 -13.51
C ILE A 121 1.76 4.97 -13.60
N GLU A 122 2.22 6.10 -13.05
CA GLU A 122 1.38 7.28 -12.83
C GLU A 122 0.94 8.01 -14.10
N PRO A 123 1.73 8.12 -15.18
CA PRO A 123 1.25 8.75 -16.42
C PRO A 123 0.01 8.04 -17.00
N SER A 124 0.00 6.72 -16.98
CA SER A 124 -1.14 5.94 -17.44
C SER A 124 -2.36 6.11 -16.53
N ILE A 125 -2.17 6.10 -15.20
CA ILE A 125 -3.23 6.37 -14.22
C ILE A 125 -3.83 7.76 -14.46
N THR A 126 -2.99 8.78 -14.71
CA THR A 126 -3.42 10.15 -14.94
C THR A 126 -4.24 10.29 -16.24
N ALA A 127 -3.86 9.57 -17.29
CA ALA A 127 -4.64 9.49 -18.51
C ALA A 127 -6.04 8.89 -18.25
N TYR A 128 -6.13 7.82 -17.45
CA TYR A 128 -7.42 7.25 -17.04
C TYR A 128 -8.23 8.22 -16.18
N ALA A 129 -7.59 8.95 -15.25
CA ALA A 129 -8.26 9.98 -14.48
C ALA A 129 -8.90 11.04 -15.39
N ALA A 130 -8.19 11.51 -16.42
CA ALA A 130 -8.75 12.44 -17.40
C ALA A 130 -9.97 11.91 -18.15
N MET A 131 -10.06 10.58 -18.37
CA MET A 131 -11.18 9.94 -19.06
C MET A 131 -12.40 9.72 -18.16
N TYR A 132 -12.18 9.41 -16.88
CA TYR A 132 -13.23 8.86 -16.00
C TYR A 132 -13.54 9.71 -14.76
N ARG A 133 -12.78 10.81 -14.48
CA ARG A 133 -13.01 11.69 -13.32
C ARG A 133 -14.45 12.16 -13.22
N THR A 134 -14.94 12.23 -12.01
CA THR A 134 -16.20 12.86 -11.64
C THR A 134 -15.99 14.35 -11.31
N LYS A 135 -17.08 15.09 -11.15
CA LYS A 135 -17.03 16.49 -10.66
C LYS A 135 -16.48 16.58 -9.23
N GLU A 136 -16.69 15.56 -8.42
CA GLU A 136 -16.18 15.51 -7.04
C GLU A 136 -14.67 15.29 -7.03
N ASP A 137 -14.17 14.41 -7.92
CA ASP A 137 -12.73 14.19 -8.07
C ASP A 137 -12.00 15.49 -8.47
N LEU A 138 -12.58 16.27 -9.40
CA LEU A 138 -12.02 17.58 -9.78
C LEU A 138 -11.92 18.52 -8.60
N LYS A 139 -12.96 18.65 -7.78
CA LYS A 139 -12.93 19.50 -6.58
C LYS A 139 -11.85 19.05 -5.58
N ASN A 140 -11.65 17.74 -5.42
CA ASN A 140 -10.60 17.23 -4.55
C ASN A 140 -9.22 17.60 -5.08
N LEU A 141 -8.97 17.42 -6.37
CA LEU A 141 -7.71 17.76 -7.03
C LEU A 141 -7.43 19.27 -7.00
N GLU A 142 -8.45 20.12 -7.23
CA GLU A 142 -8.36 21.57 -7.08
C GLU A 142 -7.97 21.99 -5.67
N SER A 143 -8.62 21.37 -4.67
CA SER A 143 -8.30 21.61 -3.25
C SER A 143 -6.85 21.21 -2.92
N ASP A 144 -6.36 20.09 -3.45
CA ASP A 144 -5.00 19.64 -3.20
C ASP A 144 -3.94 20.58 -3.78
N VAL A 145 -4.16 21.08 -5.01
CA VAL A 145 -3.27 22.06 -5.64
C VAL A 145 -3.28 23.38 -4.85
N GLU A 146 -4.44 23.82 -4.38
CA GLU A 146 -4.55 25.03 -3.56
C GLU A 146 -3.82 24.89 -2.21
N GLU A 147 -3.96 23.74 -1.54
CA GLU A 147 -3.24 23.47 -0.31
C GLU A 147 -1.72 23.37 -0.55
N LEU A 148 -1.28 22.78 -1.66
CA LEU A 148 0.14 22.77 -2.05
C LEU A 148 0.69 24.19 -2.18
N ARG A 149 -0.06 25.12 -2.79
CA ARG A 149 0.36 26.54 -2.91
C ARG A 149 0.57 27.21 -1.57
N LYS A 150 -0.22 26.87 -0.56
CA LYS A 150 -0.16 27.42 0.80
C LYS A 150 1.01 26.87 1.63
N CYS A 151 1.61 25.75 1.22
CA CYS A 151 2.63 25.06 1.99
C CYS A 151 4.06 25.62 1.81
N ILE A 152 4.22 26.88 1.37
CA ILE A 152 5.53 27.50 1.19
C ILE A 152 6.28 27.53 2.53
N GLY A 153 7.48 26.92 2.54
CA GLY A 153 8.33 26.84 3.75
C GLY A 153 7.98 25.67 4.70
N ASP A 154 6.88 24.94 4.47
CA ASP A 154 6.55 23.73 5.22
C ASP A 154 6.70 22.47 4.34
N ALA A 155 7.90 21.90 4.36
CA ALA A 155 8.22 20.72 3.58
C ALA A 155 7.37 19.49 3.95
N LYS A 156 6.93 19.36 5.22
CA LYS A 156 6.09 18.24 5.66
C LYS A 156 4.66 18.38 5.17
N ALA A 157 4.07 19.57 5.29
CA ALA A 157 2.74 19.84 4.78
C ALA A 157 2.71 19.67 3.25
N HIS A 158 3.71 20.20 2.55
CA HIS A 158 3.84 20.02 1.10
C HIS A 158 3.89 18.54 0.73
N ALA A 159 4.77 17.75 1.35
CA ALA A 159 4.89 16.32 1.07
C ALA A 159 3.57 15.56 1.28
N LYS A 160 2.79 15.95 2.29
CA LYS A 160 1.47 15.37 2.57
C LYS A 160 0.48 15.65 1.45
N PHE A 161 0.39 16.90 0.98
CA PHE A 161 -0.57 17.26 -0.08
C PHE A 161 -0.11 16.80 -1.46
N ASP A 162 1.19 16.73 -1.71
CA ASP A 162 1.75 16.10 -2.91
C ASP A 162 1.32 14.63 -3.02
N VAL A 163 1.52 13.85 -1.97
CA VAL A 163 1.07 12.45 -1.92
C VAL A 163 -0.45 12.33 -2.09
N LYS A 164 -1.21 13.21 -1.42
CA LYS A 164 -2.66 13.21 -1.52
C LYS A 164 -3.12 13.46 -2.96
N PHE A 165 -2.55 14.44 -3.66
CA PHE A 165 -2.87 14.75 -5.05
C PHE A 165 -2.67 13.53 -5.98
N HIS A 166 -1.53 12.83 -5.85
CA HIS A 166 -1.26 11.63 -6.65
C HIS A 166 -2.23 10.48 -6.35
N LEU A 167 -2.64 10.31 -5.09
CA LEU A 167 -3.64 9.32 -4.71
C LEU A 167 -5.05 9.70 -5.19
N ASP A 168 -5.40 10.98 -5.16
CA ASP A 168 -6.68 11.47 -5.67
C ASP A 168 -6.77 11.34 -7.19
N ILE A 169 -5.66 11.50 -7.94
CA ILE A 169 -5.60 11.12 -9.35
C ILE A 169 -5.87 9.62 -9.54
N ALA A 170 -5.27 8.77 -8.71
CA ALA A 170 -5.51 7.34 -8.80
C ALA A 170 -6.99 6.99 -8.48
N ALA A 171 -7.60 7.66 -7.52
CA ALA A 171 -9.03 7.52 -7.23
C ALA A 171 -9.89 8.00 -8.40
N ALA A 172 -9.56 9.15 -9.01
CA ALA A 172 -10.25 9.71 -10.17
C ALA A 172 -10.19 8.83 -11.43
N SER A 173 -9.26 7.88 -11.50
CA SER A 173 -9.23 6.86 -12.56
C SER A 173 -10.43 5.91 -12.53
N GLN A 174 -11.24 5.93 -11.47
CA GLN A 174 -12.37 5.04 -11.19
C GLN A 174 -11.99 3.55 -11.21
N ASN A 175 -10.71 3.23 -11.08
CA ASN A 175 -10.21 1.87 -10.98
C ASN A 175 -9.56 1.64 -9.60
N PRO A 176 -10.26 0.93 -8.68
CA PRO A 176 -9.76 0.73 -7.32
C PRO A 176 -8.44 -0.05 -7.23
N ILE A 177 -8.10 -0.82 -8.26
CA ILE A 177 -6.82 -1.55 -8.30
C ILE A 177 -5.65 -0.58 -8.52
N MET A 178 -5.83 0.49 -9.32
CA MET A 178 -4.80 1.51 -9.51
C MET A 178 -4.48 2.23 -8.20
N LEU A 179 -5.50 2.61 -7.45
CA LEU A 179 -5.34 3.20 -6.12
C LEU A 179 -4.65 2.22 -5.14
N LEU A 180 -5.06 0.94 -5.15
CA LEU A 180 -4.46 -0.09 -4.29
C LEU A 180 -2.97 -0.28 -4.57
N ILE A 181 -2.55 -0.30 -5.82
CA ILE A 181 -1.15 -0.48 -6.22
C ILE A 181 -0.32 0.77 -5.92
N LEU A 182 -0.86 1.96 -6.18
CA LEU A 182 -0.11 3.21 -6.01
C LEU A 182 0.05 3.61 -4.53
N THR A 183 -0.93 3.29 -3.68
CA THR A 183 -0.92 3.72 -2.28
C THR A 183 0.33 3.31 -1.50
N PRO A 184 0.82 2.05 -1.51
CA PRO A 184 2.02 1.67 -0.76
C PRO A 184 3.28 2.38 -1.29
N ILE A 185 3.35 2.65 -2.58
CA ILE A 185 4.45 3.40 -3.22
C ILE A 185 4.43 4.86 -2.75
N GLN A 186 3.28 5.50 -2.79
CA GLN A 186 3.11 6.90 -2.36
C GLN A 186 3.37 7.09 -0.85
N ARG A 187 3.12 6.08 -0.02
CA ARG A 187 3.44 6.13 1.42
C ARG A 187 4.94 6.21 1.73
N LEU A 188 5.81 5.87 0.77
CA LEU A 188 7.26 6.04 0.91
C LEU A 188 7.70 7.48 0.61
N MET A 189 6.89 8.25 -0.13
CA MET A 189 7.26 9.57 -0.64
C MET A 189 7.44 10.69 0.41
N PRO A 190 6.73 10.73 1.56
CA PRO A 190 6.81 11.89 2.45
C PRO A 190 8.23 12.24 2.91
N ASN A 191 9.03 11.24 3.26
CA ASN A 191 10.41 11.46 3.68
C ASN A 191 11.30 11.89 2.51
N ILE A 192 11.16 11.25 1.35
CA ILE A 192 11.90 11.57 0.13
C ILE A 192 11.59 13.00 -0.29
N LYS A 193 10.31 13.34 -0.39
CA LYS A 193 9.82 14.65 -0.82
C LYS A 193 10.27 15.77 0.12
N SER A 194 10.18 15.55 1.43
CA SER A 194 10.64 16.52 2.42
C SER A 194 12.14 16.83 2.28
N LYS A 195 12.98 15.81 2.04
CA LYS A 195 14.41 16.00 1.78
C LYS A 195 14.66 16.82 0.51
N ILE A 196 13.96 16.51 -0.59
CA ILE A 196 14.05 17.25 -1.85
C ILE A 196 13.72 18.73 -1.64
N LEU A 197 12.61 19.02 -0.95
CA LEU A 197 12.16 20.40 -0.72
C LEU A 197 13.12 21.22 0.15
N ILE A 198 13.88 20.57 1.03
CA ILE A 198 14.92 21.22 1.85
C ILE A 198 16.19 21.45 1.02
N SER A 199 16.55 20.52 0.13
CA SER A 199 17.83 20.52 -0.56
C SER A 199 17.80 21.26 -1.92
N VAL A 200 16.61 21.37 -2.55
CA VAL A 200 16.44 21.95 -3.90
C VAL A 200 15.53 23.17 -3.84
N LYS A 201 16.13 24.35 -4.06
CA LYS A 201 15.49 25.66 -3.84
C LYS A 201 14.16 25.84 -4.59
N ASP A 202 14.10 25.43 -5.85
CA ASP A 202 12.93 25.70 -6.72
C ASP A 202 11.96 24.49 -6.78
N ALA A 203 12.12 23.49 -5.89
CA ALA A 203 11.35 22.26 -5.94
C ALA A 203 9.86 22.48 -5.60
N HIS A 204 9.57 23.42 -4.69
CA HIS A 204 8.20 23.77 -4.32
C HIS A 204 7.44 24.39 -5.49
N GLU A 205 7.99 25.44 -6.06
CA GLU A 205 7.37 26.18 -7.17
C GLU A 205 7.19 25.29 -8.40
N ALA A 206 8.20 24.49 -8.72
CA ALA A 206 8.12 23.53 -9.81
C ALA A 206 7.01 22.52 -9.59
N ALA A 207 6.86 21.98 -8.37
CA ALA A 207 5.79 21.05 -8.05
C ALA A 207 4.41 21.69 -8.26
N VAL A 208 4.16 22.87 -7.70
CA VAL A 208 2.88 23.59 -7.85
C VAL A 208 2.54 23.84 -9.32
N VAL A 209 3.50 24.28 -10.12
CA VAL A 209 3.30 24.53 -11.57
C VAL A 209 2.92 23.24 -12.29
N TRP A 210 3.60 22.14 -12.01
CA TRP A 210 3.32 20.87 -12.68
C TRP A 210 2.00 20.25 -12.23
N HIS A 211 1.67 20.32 -10.94
CA HIS A 211 0.37 19.84 -10.43
C HIS A 211 -0.78 20.61 -11.08
N GLN A 212 -0.64 21.94 -11.26
CA GLN A 212 -1.65 22.72 -11.98
C GLN A 212 -1.81 22.25 -13.44
N LYS A 213 -0.71 22.06 -14.18
CA LYS A 213 -0.76 21.55 -15.56
C LYS A 213 -1.43 20.19 -15.68
N ILE A 214 -1.20 19.30 -14.69
CA ILE A 214 -1.83 17.99 -14.64
C ILE A 214 -3.32 18.15 -14.38
N LEU A 215 -3.71 18.97 -13.41
CA LEU A 215 -5.12 19.26 -13.10
C LEU A 215 -5.84 19.82 -14.33
N ASP A 216 -5.28 20.82 -15.00
CA ASP A 216 -5.87 21.43 -16.20
C ASP A 216 -6.12 20.38 -17.30
N ALA A 217 -5.16 19.46 -17.51
CA ALA A 217 -5.29 18.40 -18.50
C ALA A 217 -6.36 17.34 -18.12
N ILE A 218 -6.49 17.05 -16.82
CA ILE A 218 -7.55 16.17 -16.29
C ILE A 218 -8.91 16.85 -16.44
N GLU A 219 -9.03 18.13 -16.11
CA GLU A 219 -10.26 18.91 -16.25
C GLU A 219 -10.74 18.97 -17.71
N GLU A 220 -9.82 19.22 -18.66
CA GLU A 220 -10.10 19.19 -20.09
C GLU A 220 -10.57 17.78 -20.58
N GLY A 221 -10.32 16.71 -19.82
CA GLY A 221 -10.60 15.36 -20.26
C GLY A 221 -9.62 14.85 -21.32
N ASN A 222 -8.47 15.49 -21.46
CA ASN A 222 -7.48 15.16 -22.47
C ASN A 222 -6.47 14.13 -21.94
N ALA A 223 -6.74 12.86 -22.19
CA ALA A 223 -5.94 11.74 -21.68
C ALA A 223 -4.47 11.81 -22.16
N GLU A 224 -4.22 12.18 -23.41
CA GLU A 224 -2.85 12.28 -23.96
C GLU A 224 -2.07 13.42 -23.31
N LYS A 225 -2.70 14.57 -23.14
CA LYS A 225 -2.11 15.73 -22.46
C LYS A 225 -1.84 15.41 -20.99
N ALA A 226 -2.80 14.77 -20.29
CA ALA A 226 -2.66 14.39 -18.90
C ALA A 226 -1.49 13.41 -18.69
N PHE A 227 -1.35 12.42 -19.56
CA PHE A 227 -0.21 11.52 -19.57
C PHE A 227 1.11 12.29 -19.69
N LYS A 228 1.24 13.17 -20.70
CA LYS A 228 2.46 13.96 -20.95
C LYS A 228 2.79 14.92 -19.81
N MET A 229 1.78 15.51 -19.16
CA MET A 229 2.01 16.42 -18.03
C MET A 229 2.52 15.64 -16.81
N MET A 230 1.97 14.47 -16.51
CA MET A 230 2.48 13.63 -15.43
C MET A 230 3.90 13.11 -15.73
N GLU A 231 4.16 12.66 -16.96
CA GLU A 231 5.50 12.26 -17.39
C GLU A 231 6.52 13.39 -17.20
N GLY A 232 6.18 14.60 -17.61
CA GLY A 232 7.02 15.78 -17.43
C GLY A 232 7.25 16.13 -15.96
N HIS A 233 6.19 16.07 -15.14
CA HIS A 233 6.30 16.28 -13.70
C HIS A 233 7.29 15.30 -13.06
N LEU A 234 7.19 14.01 -13.37
CA LEU A 234 8.05 12.99 -12.79
C LEU A 234 9.49 13.05 -13.30
N LYS A 235 9.73 13.53 -14.52
CA LYS A 235 11.10 13.85 -15.03
C LYS A 235 11.76 14.94 -14.19
N ILE A 236 11.05 16.03 -13.89
CA ILE A 236 11.55 17.10 -13.00
C ILE A 236 11.77 16.58 -11.58
N ALA A 237 10.85 15.74 -11.08
CA ALA A 237 11.03 15.08 -9.77
C ALA A 237 12.30 14.22 -9.73
N LYS A 238 12.63 13.52 -10.84
CA LYS A 238 13.88 12.74 -10.96
C LYS A 238 15.12 13.64 -10.90
N GLU A 239 15.12 14.74 -11.65
CA GLU A 239 16.22 15.70 -11.63
C GLU A 239 16.46 16.30 -10.23
N HIS A 240 15.38 16.63 -9.52
CA HIS A 240 15.45 17.14 -8.15
C HIS A 240 15.98 16.08 -7.18
N THR A 241 15.53 14.82 -7.34
CA THR A 241 16.02 13.68 -6.54
C THR A 241 17.52 13.46 -6.75
N GLU A 242 18.00 13.47 -8.00
CA GLU A 242 19.42 13.32 -8.31
C GLU A 242 20.26 14.47 -7.74
N LYS A 243 19.75 15.71 -7.76
CA LYS A 243 20.40 16.86 -7.11
C LYS A 243 20.51 16.67 -5.60
N MET A 244 19.44 16.25 -4.95
CA MET A 244 19.43 15.95 -3.51
C MET A 244 20.46 14.87 -3.16
N LEU A 245 20.47 13.74 -3.87
CA LEU A 245 21.40 12.62 -3.62
C LEU A 245 22.88 13.03 -3.83
N LYS A 246 23.15 13.96 -4.73
CA LYS A 246 24.51 14.52 -4.91
C LYS A 246 24.93 15.43 -3.76
N SER A 247 23.98 16.17 -3.16
CA SER A 247 24.26 17.07 -2.04
C SER A 247 24.48 16.30 -0.71
N ASP A 248 23.88 15.14 -0.56
CA ASP A 248 23.97 14.30 0.65
C ASP A 248 25.25 13.44 0.72
N LYS A 249 26.02 13.36 -0.39
CA LYS A 249 27.32 12.67 -0.36
C LYS A 249 28.32 13.50 0.44
N PRO A 250 28.98 12.94 1.46
CA PRO A 250 30.00 13.67 2.22
C PRO A 250 31.09 14.09 1.24
N LYS A 251 31.43 15.40 1.24
CA LYS A 251 32.59 15.92 0.52
C LYS A 251 33.81 15.15 1.05
N LYS A 252 34.42 14.31 0.16
CA LYS A 252 35.68 13.62 0.46
C LYS A 252 36.80 14.61 0.61
#